data_46f250edbd1c19234f49d22d14657115
#
_entry.id   46f250edbd1c19234f49d22d14657115
#
_cell.length_a   1.000
_cell.length_b   1.000
_cell.length_c   1.000
_cell.angle_alpha   90.00
_cell.angle_beta   90.00
_cell.angle_gamma   90.00
#
_symmetry.space_group_name_H-M   'P 1'
#
loop_
_entity.id
_entity.type
_entity.pdbx_description
1 polymer ?
#
loop_
_entity_poly.entity_id
_entity_poly.type
_entity_poly.pdbx_seq_one_letter_code
_entity_poly.pdbx_strand_id
1 'polypeptide(L)'
;MKKQFIFEFEESQPNSLSYEYSVEENERLDTLVEEGVPILYLNRPAMVTLAKLLIRMSQGSFAEQFHVHIYKNFNADEPQKLTIMLFPDDVKPR
;
A
#
# COMPACT_ATOMS: atom_id res chain seq x y z
N MET A 1 -14.25 2.74 -24.12
CA MET A 1 -13.10 1.81 -24.27
C MET A 1 -12.86 1.09 -22.95
N LYS A 2 -12.84 -0.24 -22.98
CA LYS A 2 -12.51 -1.03 -21.80
C LYS A 2 -11.00 -1.15 -21.67
N LYS A 3 -10.48 -0.96 -20.47
CA LYS A 3 -9.10 -1.24 -20.12
C LYS A 3 -9.07 -2.33 -19.06
N GLN A 4 -8.08 -3.18 -19.12
CA GLN A 4 -7.92 -4.29 -18.18
C GLN A 4 -6.51 -4.22 -17.58
N PHE A 5 -6.44 -4.40 -16.27
CA PHE A 5 -5.18 -4.49 -15.54
C PHE A 5 -5.13 -5.86 -14.87
N ILE A 6 -4.09 -6.63 -15.18
CA ILE A 6 -3.87 -7.95 -14.61
C ILE A 6 -2.66 -7.89 -13.69
N PHE A 7 -2.84 -8.36 -12.45
CA PHE A 7 -1.79 -8.41 -11.45
C PHE A 7 -1.80 -9.79 -10.79
N GLU A 8 -0.67 -10.49 -10.84
CA GLU A 8 -0.48 -11.77 -10.18
C GLU A 8 0.48 -11.62 -9.02
N PHE A 9 0.20 -12.33 -7.92
CA PHE A 9 1.09 -12.37 -6.76
C PHE A 9 1.00 -13.73 -6.09
N GLU A 10 2.10 -14.14 -5.47
CA GLU A 10 2.13 -15.35 -4.66
C GLU A 10 1.92 -14.99 -3.20
N GLU A 11 1.00 -15.70 -2.56
CA GLU A 11 0.72 -15.55 -1.14
C GLU A 11 1.34 -16.74 -0.41
N SER A 12 2.62 -16.60 -0.04
CA SER A 12 3.37 -17.67 0.61
C SER A 12 3.07 -17.79 2.10
N GLN A 13 2.60 -16.73 2.73
CA GLN A 13 2.22 -16.69 4.13
C GLN A 13 0.96 -15.86 4.28
N PRO A 14 -0.20 -16.50 4.54
CA PRO A 14 -1.47 -15.78 4.59
C PRO A 14 -1.57 -14.75 5.72
N ASN A 15 -0.71 -14.84 6.73
CA ASN A 15 -0.72 -13.95 7.89
C ASN A 15 0.32 -12.84 7.84
N SER A 16 1.13 -12.79 6.81
CA SER A 16 2.15 -11.76 6.70
C SER A 16 2.18 -11.19 5.30
N LEU A 17 2.19 -9.88 5.25
CA LEU A 17 2.46 -9.16 4.02
C LEU A 17 3.93 -8.78 4.03
N SER A 18 4.75 -9.63 3.45
CA SER A 18 6.09 -9.23 3.09
C SER A 18 5.97 -8.43 1.80
N TYR A 19 5.94 -7.13 1.90
CA TYR A 19 6.16 -6.39 0.69
C TYR A 19 7.61 -5.95 0.65
N GLU A 20 8.35 -6.70 -0.10
CA GLU A 20 9.56 -6.16 -0.63
C GLU A 20 9.13 -5.11 -1.65
N TYR A 21 9.45 -3.87 -1.34
CA TYR A 21 9.41 -2.86 -2.36
C TYR A 21 10.36 -3.29 -3.46
N SER A 22 9.85 -3.94 -4.49
CA SER A 22 10.54 -3.83 -5.75
C SER A 22 10.32 -2.39 -6.20
N VAL A 23 11.05 -1.49 -5.57
CA VAL A 23 11.05 -0.10 -5.96
C VAL A 23 11.62 -0.06 -7.36
N GLU A 24 10.74 0.03 -8.33
CA GLU A 24 11.16 0.58 -9.60
C GLU A 24 11.62 2.00 -9.28
N GLU A 25 12.80 2.36 -9.69
CA GLU A 25 13.60 3.49 -9.21
C GLU A 25 12.97 4.89 -9.32
N ASN A 26 11.69 5.02 -9.62
CA ASN A 26 11.06 6.30 -9.92
C ASN A 26 9.77 6.57 -9.17
N GLU A 27 9.46 5.78 -8.15
CA GLU A 27 8.22 5.98 -7.39
C GLU A 27 8.35 7.19 -6.49
N ARG A 28 7.38 8.10 -6.58
CA ARG A 28 7.33 9.28 -5.71
C ARG A 28 6.01 9.31 -4.97
N LEU A 29 6.12 9.43 -3.65
CA LEU A 29 4.99 9.57 -2.76
C LEU A 29 5.33 10.61 -1.71
N ASP A 30 4.41 11.53 -1.49
CA ASP A 30 4.48 12.48 -0.39
C ASP A 30 3.08 12.81 0.09
N THR A 31 3.00 13.42 1.25
CA THR A 31 1.72 13.86 1.82
C THR A 31 1.82 15.30 2.28
N LEU A 32 0.68 15.98 2.23
CA LEU A 32 0.52 17.34 2.71
C LEU A 32 -0.87 17.46 3.33
N VAL A 33 -1.00 18.25 4.37
CA VAL A 33 -2.31 18.61 4.91
C VAL A 33 -2.61 20.05 4.52
N GLU A 34 -3.72 20.29 3.85
CA GLU A 34 -4.14 21.60 3.39
C GLU A 34 -5.56 21.86 3.87
N GLU A 35 -5.74 22.92 4.66
CA GLU A 35 -7.03 23.27 5.28
C GLU A 35 -7.68 22.08 6.04
N GLY A 36 -6.86 21.29 6.74
CA GLY A 36 -7.31 20.13 7.47
C GLY A 36 -7.56 18.88 6.62
N VAL A 37 -7.35 18.96 5.32
CA VAL A 37 -7.57 17.85 4.39
C VAL A 37 -6.24 17.22 4.00
N PRO A 38 -6.03 15.93 4.24
CA PRO A 38 -4.84 15.25 3.78
C PRO A 38 -4.82 15.15 2.25
N ILE A 39 -3.66 15.44 1.68
CA ILE A 39 -3.42 15.27 0.24
C ILE A 39 -2.32 14.24 0.08
N LEU A 40 -2.55 13.25 -0.75
CA LEU A 40 -1.58 12.24 -1.10
C LEU A 40 -1.09 12.49 -2.52
N TYR A 41 0.19 12.79 -2.65
CA TYR A 41 0.83 13.00 -3.94
C TYR A 41 1.49 11.71 -4.38
N LEU A 42 1.16 11.26 -5.58
CA LEU A 42 1.70 10.05 -6.17
C LEU A 42 2.04 10.33 -7.63
N ASN A 43 3.22 9.91 -8.07
CA ASN A 43 3.42 9.81 -9.50
C ASN A 43 2.81 8.50 -10.04
N ARG A 44 2.78 8.32 -11.34
CA ARG A 44 2.12 7.17 -11.96
C ARG A 44 2.70 5.82 -11.51
N PRO A 45 4.03 5.62 -11.45
CA PRO A 45 4.59 4.38 -10.90
C PRO A 45 4.17 4.12 -9.45
N ALA A 46 4.14 5.16 -8.62
CA ALA A 46 3.71 5.03 -7.23
C ALA A 46 2.24 4.64 -7.11
N MET A 47 1.40 5.13 -8.01
CA MET A 47 -0.01 4.73 -8.06
C MET A 47 -0.15 3.23 -8.29
N VAL A 48 0.62 2.68 -9.21
CA VAL A 48 0.61 1.24 -9.51
C VAL A 48 1.10 0.44 -8.31
N THR A 49 2.19 0.86 -7.68
CA THR A 49 2.73 0.19 -6.50
C THR A 49 1.72 0.19 -5.35
N LEU A 50 1.09 1.32 -5.10
CA LEU A 50 0.07 1.41 -4.05
C LEU A 50 -1.14 0.54 -4.37
N ALA A 51 -1.58 0.51 -5.63
CA ALA A 51 -2.68 -0.33 -6.05
C ALA A 51 -2.39 -1.82 -5.82
N LYS A 52 -1.17 -2.27 -6.15
CA LYS A 52 -0.74 -3.65 -5.91
C LYS A 52 -0.74 -3.98 -4.42
N LEU A 53 -0.24 -3.08 -3.59
CA LEU A 53 -0.24 -3.24 -2.14
C LEU A 53 -1.67 -3.38 -1.62
N LEU A 54 -2.57 -2.51 -2.04
CA LEU A 54 -3.96 -2.54 -1.59
C LEU A 54 -4.68 -3.82 -2.00
N ILE A 55 -4.43 -4.30 -3.22
CA ILE A 55 -4.99 -5.58 -3.68
C ILE A 55 -4.50 -6.72 -2.79
N ARG A 56 -3.20 -6.79 -2.50
CA ARG A 56 -2.64 -7.82 -1.63
C ARG A 56 -3.24 -7.75 -0.22
N MET A 57 -3.36 -6.55 0.34
CA MET A 57 -3.99 -6.38 1.65
C MET A 57 -5.44 -6.84 1.65
N SER A 58 -6.17 -6.64 0.55
CA SER A 58 -7.58 -7.01 0.46
C SER A 58 -7.79 -8.53 0.45
N GLN A 59 -6.78 -9.31 0.11
CA GLN A 59 -6.89 -10.76 -0.07
C GLN A 59 -6.28 -11.55 1.09
N GLY A 60 -5.46 -10.93 1.92
CA GLY A 60 -4.75 -11.61 3.00
C GLY A 60 -5.59 -11.78 4.25
N SER A 61 -5.09 -12.66 5.12
CA SER A 61 -5.60 -12.84 6.49
C SER A 61 -4.59 -12.26 7.45
N PHE A 62 -4.99 -11.26 8.23
CA PHE A 62 -4.07 -10.54 9.10
C PHE A 62 -4.55 -10.53 10.53
N ALA A 63 -3.60 -10.39 11.48
CA ALA A 63 -3.92 -10.20 12.88
C ALA A 63 -4.61 -8.86 13.11
N GLU A 64 -5.31 -8.74 14.23
CA GLU A 64 -5.87 -7.45 14.65
C GLU A 64 -4.78 -6.39 14.71
N GLN A 65 -5.13 -5.16 14.34
CA GLN A 65 -4.23 -4.01 14.31
C GLN A 65 -3.10 -4.13 13.26
N PHE A 66 -3.19 -5.08 12.33
CA PHE A 66 -2.25 -5.11 11.22
C PHE A 66 -2.30 -3.79 10.46
N HIS A 67 -1.15 -3.23 10.21
CA HIS A 67 -1.02 -1.97 9.50
C HIS A 67 0.27 -1.94 8.69
N VAL A 68 0.27 -1.09 7.69
CA VAL A 68 1.43 -0.87 6.82
C VAL A 68 1.83 0.59 6.90
N HIS A 69 3.09 0.83 7.21
CA HIS A 69 3.66 2.16 7.18
C HIS A 69 4.15 2.49 5.77
N ILE A 70 3.73 3.62 5.26
CA ILE A 70 4.17 4.11 3.95
C ILE A 70 5.12 5.27 4.17
N TYR A 71 6.31 5.12 3.64
CA TYR A 71 7.37 6.13 3.75
C TYR A 71 7.41 6.98 2.48
N LYS A 72 7.98 8.18 2.61
CA LYS A 72 8.17 9.06 1.47
C LYS A 72 8.89 8.33 0.34
N ASN A 73 8.34 8.40 -0.86
CA ASN A 73 8.87 7.75 -2.05
C ASN A 73 9.05 6.22 -1.90
N PHE A 74 8.25 5.58 -1.01
CA PHE A 74 8.38 4.16 -0.67
C PHE A 74 9.80 3.79 -0.22
N ASN A 75 10.51 4.72 0.38
CA ASN A 75 11.88 4.53 0.82
C ASN A 75 11.93 4.47 2.35
N ALA A 76 12.33 3.32 2.89
CA ALA A 76 12.37 3.09 4.34
C ALA A 76 13.34 4.01 5.09
N ASP A 77 14.28 4.65 4.38
CA ASP A 77 15.20 5.62 4.97
C ASP A 77 14.62 7.03 5.04
N GLU A 78 13.45 7.25 4.44
CA GLU A 78 12.76 8.51 4.43
C GLU A 78 11.67 8.57 5.52
N PRO A 79 11.12 9.75 5.82
CA PRO A 79 10.06 9.87 6.82
C PRO A 79 8.80 9.08 6.46
N GLN A 80 8.16 8.54 7.49
CA GLN A 80 6.85 7.92 7.36
C GLN A 80 5.81 9.00 7.02
N LYS A 81 4.96 8.72 6.04
CA LYS A 81 3.96 9.68 5.56
C LYS A 81 2.53 9.30 5.88
N LEU A 82 2.21 8.01 5.84
CA LEU A 82 0.88 7.54 6.20
C LEU A 82 0.92 6.10 6.67
N THR A 83 -0.15 5.70 7.33
CA THR A 83 -0.37 4.33 7.76
C THR A 83 -1.68 3.85 7.15
N ILE A 84 -1.67 2.64 6.61
CA ILE A 84 -2.86 1.99 6.08
C ILE A 84 -3.23 0.86 7.02
N MET A 85 -4.47 0.85 7.49
CA MET A 85 -4.99 -0.18 8.39
C MET A 85 -6.30 -0.74 7.81
N LEU A 86 -6.50 -2.02 8.01
CA LEU A 86 -7.81 -2.61 7.77
C LEU A 86 -8.79 -2.20 8.87
N PHE A 87 -10.06 -2.04 8.53
CA PHE A 87 -11.08 -1.94 9.56
C PHE A 87 -11.05 -3.21 10.43
N PRO A 88 -11.29 -3.09 11.75
CA PRO A 88 -11.24 -4.26 12.63
C PRO A 88 -12.12 -5.43 12.19
N ASP A 89 -13.22 -5.16 11.50
CA ASP A 89 -14.13 -6.19 11.01
C ASP A 89 -13.59 -6.96 9.80
N ASP A 90 -12.56 -6.45 9.15
CA ASP A 90 -11.99 -7.00 7.93
C ASP A 90 -10.65 -7.71 8.13
N VAL A 91 -10.21 -7.92 9.39
CA VAL A 91 -8.94 -8.60 9.65
C VAL A 91 -8.99 -10.10 9.38
N LYS A 92 -10.18 -10.69 9.29
CA LYS A 92 -10.35 -12.11 9.00
C LYS A 92 -10.29 -12.39 7.51
N PRO A 93 -9.87 -13.59 7.09
CA PRO A 93 -9.82 -13.95 5.68
C PRO A 93 -11.22 -13.93 5.06
N ARG A 94 -11.26 -13.47 3.85
CA ARG A 94 -12.46 -13.59 3.02
C ARG A 94 -12.50 -14.92 2.33
#